data_c5cf2b8c6dd5da41db181a1c0c618ce2
#
_entry.id   c5cf2b8c6dd5da41db181a1c0c618ce2
#
_cell.length_a   1.000
_cell.length_b   1.000
_cell.length_c   1.000
_cell.angle_alpha   90.00
_cell.angle_beta   90.00
_cell.angle_gamma   90.00
#
_symmetry.space_group_name_H-M   'P 1'
#
loop_
_entity.id
_entity.type
_entity.pdbx_description
1 polymer ?
#
loop_
_entity_poly.entity_id
_entity_poly.type
_entity_poly.pdbx_seq_one_letter_code
_entity_poly.pdbx_strand_id
1 'polypeptide(L)'
;MQAAVWYGPGRENFRLEKIDRPLPSAGEVLIKVQKCFFCAMHARAVLVGHAKHNPPVIFGRMLAGDVVAVGESVTKVKPGMRVTVNPEKPCGECFYCQRGALGHCLNPTKLQPGGMAEFVCVPASLASGIVELPSSIPYEFAAFTETLACILQGIDLSNIGLSDCVVIIGDGGVGLTFLQLASLRGATKIILAGKHDDSLEQASALGADCTVNVTRESLKEIVMAQTDGYGADVVIEAVGSGETYEQALTLLRCGGTAVGFGGTPPGTEFRGNPNLIHYRSLKIYGSYRYTPEHFRQAIELICTKKIDLEPIITNTIPFSKLTTEAVDIHNQPDCRALVIDF
;
A
#
# COMPACT_ATOMS: atom_id res chain seq x y z
N MET A 1 -26.47 11.32 0.46
CA MET A 1 -25.63 10.18 0.13
C MET A 1 -25.32 9.35 1.37
N GLN A 2 -24.94 8.09 1.20
CA GLN A 2 -24.41 7.29 2.31
C GLN A 2 -22.91 7.47 2.44
N ALA A 3 -22.41 7.45 3.69
CA ALA A 3 -20.99 7.50 4.02
C ALA A 3 -20.69 6.61 5.25
N ALA A 4 -19.50 6.00 5.28
CA ALA A 4 -19.01 5.28 6.44
C ALA A 4 -18.19 6.22 7.33
N VAL A 5 -18.75 6.60 8.45
CA VAL A 5 -18.17 7.57 9.40
C VAL A 5 -17.56 6.84 10.59
N TRP A 6 -16.30 7.14 10.87
CA TRP A 6 -15.59 6.62 12.03
C TRP A 6 -15.52 7.69 13.14
N TYR A 7 -16.04 7.34 14.33
CA TYR A 7 -16.14 8.20 15.50
C TYR A 7 -15.09 7.93 16.59
N GLY A 8 -14.21 6.95 16.35
CA GLY A 8 -13.19 6.54 17.34
C GLY A 8 -13.04 5.02 17.37
N PRO A 9 -12.15 4.49 18.23
CA PRO A 9 -11.95 3.06 18.36
C PRO A 9 -13.23 2.35 18.83
N GLY A 10 -13.40 1.11 18.42
CA GLY A 10 -14.58 0.29 18.63
C GLY A 10 -15.41 0.14 17.34
N ARG A 11 -15.82 -1.11 17.03
CA ARG A 11 -16.57 -1.41 15.81
C ARG A 11 -17.91 -0.65 15.75
N GLU A 12 -18.55 -0.45 16.90
CA GLU A 12 -19.81 0.29 17.06
C GLU A 12 -19.67 1.78 16.69
N ASN A 13 -18.46 2.29 16.65
CA ASN A 13 -18.11 3.67 16.29
C ASN A 13 -17.78 3.84 14.81
N PHE A 14 -17.88 2.78 14.00
CA PHE A 14 -17.78 2.83 12.55
C PHE A 14 -19.13 2.53 11.92
N ARG A 15 -19.80 3.56 11.38
CA ARG A 15 -21.22 3.50 11.04
C ARG A 15 -21.50 4.00 9.64
N LEU A 16 -22.47 3.35 8.95
CA LEU A 16 -23.06 3.90 7.75
C LEU A 16 -24.09 4.97 8.12
N GLU A 17 -23.96 6.16 7.57
CA GLU A 17 -24.83 7.29 7.84
C GLU A 17 -25.28 7.97 6.54
N LYS A 18 -26.45 8.57 6.59
CA LYS A 18 -26.95 9.42 5.52
C LYS A 18 -26.52 10.87 5.79
N ILE A 19 -25.68 11.39 4.91
CA ILE A 19 -25.18 12.78 4.97
C ILE A 19 -25.54 13.52 3.69
N ASP A 20 -25.40 14.84 3.67
CA ASP A 20 -25.61 15.64 2.47
C ASP A 20 -24.56 15.29 1.40
N ARG A 21 -25.01 15.22 0.15
CA ARG A 21 -24.12 15.07 -0.98
C ARG A 21 -23.37 16.40 -1.20
N PRO A 22 -22.01 16.41 -1.24
CA PRO A 22 -21.29 17.63 -1.49
C PRO A 22 -21.53 18.17 -2.90
N LEU A 23 -21.49 19.48 -3.03
CA LEU A 23 -21.47 20.18 -4.31
C LEU A 23 -20.08 20.77 -4.51
N PRO A 24 -19.46 20.59 -5.69
CA PRO A 24 -18.12 21.08 -5.92
C PRO A 24 -18.10 22.60 -6.04
N SER A 25 -17.25 23.26 -5.24
CA SER A 25 -16.92 24.67 -5.34
C SER A 25 -15.94 24.93 -6.49
N ALA A 26 -15.56 26.19 -6.71
CA ALA A 26 -14.58 26.55 -7.75
C ALA A 26 -13.28 25.76 -7.59
N GLY A 27 -12.82 25.11 -8.67
CA GLY A 27 -11.63 24.27 -8.72
C GLY A 27 -11.80 22.84 -8.15
N GLU A 28 -12.94 22.52 -7.56
CA GLU A 28 -13.20 21.20 -6.98
C GLU A 28 -13.83 20.23 -7.99
N VAL A 29 -13.66 18.93 -7.74
CA VAL A 29 -14.16 17.87 -8.60
C VAL A 29 -14.96 16.87 -7.75
N LEU A 30 -16.22 16.62 -8.11
CA LEU A 30 -17.06 15.62 -7.47
C LEU A 30 -16.94 14.30 -8.22
N ILE A 31 -16.52 13.26 -7.50
CA ILE A 31 -16.38 11.90 -7.99
C ILE A 31 -17.47 11.03 -7.35
N LYS A 32 -18.20 10.26 -8.16
CA LYS A 32 -18.97 9.11 -7.69
C LYS A 32 -17.99 7.95 -7.53
N VAL A 33 -17.83 7.46 -6.32
CA VAL A 33 -16.92 6.35 -6.03
C VAL A 33 -17.52 5.06 -6.62
N GLN A 34 -16.69 4.29 -7.29
CA GLN A 34 -17.03 2.96 -7.80
C GLN A 34 -16.35 1.87 -6.98
N LYS A 35 -15.07 2.07 -6.64
CA LYS A 35 -14.28 1.14 -5.82
C LYS A 35 -13.42 1.91 -4.83
N CYS A 36 -13.30 1.35 -3.62
CA CYS A 36 -12.38 1.85 -2.59
C CYS A 36 -11.79 0.66 -1.82
N PHE A 37 -10.53 0.74 -1.39
CA PHE A 37 -9.92 -0.33 -0.60
C PHE A 37 -10.10 -0.11 0.90
N PHE A 38 -10.31 -1.23 1.60
CA PHE A 38 -10.17 -1.34 3.05
C PHE A 38 -8.86 -2.06 3.38
N CYS A 39 -7.97 -1.43 4.15
CA CYS A 39 -6.62 -1.95 4.43
C CYS A 39 -6.36 -2.08 5.92
N ALA A 40 -5.20 -2.67 6.28
CA ALA A 40 -4.77 -2.89 7.66
C ALA A 40 -4.80 -1.62 8.54
N MET A 41 -4.51 -0.44 7.95
CA MET A 41 -4.61 0.84 8.68
C MET A 41 -6.07 1.12 9.10
N HIS A 42 -7.03 0.86 8.23
CA HIS A 42 -8.46 1.05 8.54
C HIS A 42 -8.93 0.04 9.60
N ALA A 43 -8.56 -1.25 9.46
CA ALA A 43 -8.89 -2.28 10.44
C ALA A 43 -8.33 -1.91 11.83
N ARG A 44 -7.07 -1.49 11.88
CA ARG A 44 -6.42 -1.03 13.12
C ARG A 44 -7.13 0.20 13.70
N ALA A 45 -7.45 1.21 12.87
CA ALA A 45 -8.14 2.41 13.33
C ALA A 45 -9.50 2.07 13.95
N VAL A 46 -10.26 1.20 13.30
CA VAL A 46 -11.57 0.75 13.80
C VAL A 46 -11.44 0.00 15.12
N LEU A 47 -10.44 -0.87 15.28
CA LEU A 47 -10.32 -1.72 16.47
C LEU A 47 -9.72 -0.97 17.68
N VAL A 48 -8.61 -0.25 17.47
CA VAL A 48 -7.78 0.29 18.56
C VAL A 48 -7.48 1.79 18.42
N GLY A 49 -7.98 2.43 17.38
CA GLY A 49 -7.72 3.84 17.10
C GLY A 49 -6.47 4.08 16.27
N HIS A 50 -6.28 5.34 15.87
CA HIS A 50 -5.13 5.76 15.09
C HIS A 50 -4.75 7.20 15.42
N ALA A 51 -3.53 7.42 15.92
CA ALA A 51 -3.07 8.72 16.46
C ALA A 51 -3.06 9.89 15.44
N LYS A 52 -3.11 9.60 14.14
CA LYS A 52 -3.09 10.62 13.07
C LYS A 52 -4.48 10.98 12.53
N HIS A 53 -5.54 10.42 13.10
CA HIS A 53 -6.92 10.70 12.70
C HIS A 53 -7.72 11.25 13.88
N ASN A 54 -8.32 12.42 13.68
CA ASN A 54 -9.19 13.06 14.66
C ASN A 54 -10.65 12.80 14.25
N PRO A 55 -11.38 11.90 14.94
CA PRO A 55 -12.75 11.61 14.61
C PRO A 55 -13.66 12.85 14.85
N PRO A 56 -14.81 12.99 14.10
CA PRO A 56 -15.31 12.03 13.10
C PRO A 56 -14.54 12.11 11.76
N VAL A 57 -14.31 10.94 11.09
CA VAL A 57 -13.59 10.84 9.84
C VAL A 57 -14.29 9.87 8.89
N ILE A 58 -14.38 10.24 7.61
CA ILE A 58 -14.65 9.31 6.51
C ILE A 58 -13.30 8.92 5.92
N PHE A 59 -12.96 7.63 6.00
CA PHE A 59 -11.74 7.08 5.43
C PHE A 59 -11.83 6.95 3.89
N GLY A 60 -10.81 6.38 3.26
CA GLY A 60 -10.80 6.02 1.84
C GLY A 60 -9.87 6.89 1.01
N ARG A 61 -8.59 6.49 0.98
CA ARG A 61 -7.54 7.16 0.18
C ARG A 61 -7.29 6.43 -1.13
N MET A 62 -7.63 5.17 -1.20
CA MET A 62 -7.43 4.26 -2.34
C MET A 62 -8.76 4.09 -3.06
N LEU A 63 -9.06 4.98 -3.99
CA LEU A 63 -10.35 5.00 -4.68
C LEU A 63 -10.21 5.17 -6.19
N ALA A 64 -11.23 4.71 -6.90
CA ALA A 64 -11.47 5.04 -8.30
C ALA A 64 -12.97 5.22 -8.54
N GLY A 65 -13.33 6.03 -9.52
CA GLY A 65 -14.73 6.34 -9.80
C GLY A 65 -14.90 7.24 -11.00
N ASP A 66 -16.11 7.82 -11.12
CA ASP A 66 -16.51 8.66 -12.23
C ASP A 66 -16.65 10.12 -11.80
N VAL A 67 -16.11 11.03 -12.58
CA VAL A 67 -16.38 12.45 -12.43
C VAL A 67 -17.85 12.70 -12.74
N VAL A 68 -18.61 13.27 -11.80
CA VAL A 68 -20.04 13.56 -11.99
C VAL A 68 -20.34 15.04 -12.04
N ALA A 69 -19.51 15.87 -11.45
CA ALA A 69 -19.60 17.33 -11.54
C ALA A 69 -18.22 17.96 -11.33
N VAL A 70 -18.03 19.14 -11.86
CA VAL A 70 -16.82 19.95 -11.68
C VAL A 70 -17.22 21.38 -11.31
N GLY A 71 -16.45 22.00 -10.43
CA GLY A 71 -16.57 23.41 -10.11
C GLY A 71 -16.04 24.30 -11.21
N GLU A 72 -16.29 25.61 -11.08
CA GLU A 72 -15.73 26.62 -12.01
C GLU A 72 -14.20 26.50 -12.10
N SER A 73 -13.65 26.84 -13.27
CA SER A 73 -12.20 26.83 -13.55
C SER A 73 -11.53 25.45 -13.63
N VAL A 74 -12.26 24.34 -13.46
CA VAL A 74 -11.72 22.99 -13.70
C VAL A 74 -11.71 22.73 -15.21
N THR A 75 -10.51 22.52 -15.78
CA THR A 75 -10.33 22.29 -17.23
C THR A 75 -9.73 20.92 -17.55
N LYS A 76 -9.06 20.28 -16.56
CA LYS A 76 -8.33 19.01 -16.76
C LYS A 76 -9.25 17.80 -16.89
N VAL A 77 -10.37 17.81 -16.19
CA VAL A 77 -11.34 16.70 -16.16
C VAL A 77 -12.75 17.22 -16.41
N LYS A 78 -13.63 16.34 -16.88
CA LYS A 78 -15.04 16.64 -17.16
C LYS A 78 -15.94 15.51 -16.71
N PRO A 79 -17.24 15.76 -16.46
CA PRO A 79 -18.21 14.72 -16.14
C PRO A 79 -18.18 13.58 -17.16
N GLY A 80 -18.29 12.34 -16.65
CA GLY A 80 -18.21 11.10 -17.43
C GLY A 80 -16.80 10.50 -17.53
N MET A 81 -15.75 11.22 -17.14
CA MET A 81 -14.40 10.64 -17.08
C MET A 81 -14.26 9.66 -15.92
N ARG A 82 -13.66 8.50 -16.22
CA ARG A 82 -13.22 7.51 -15.23
C ARG A 82 -11.88 7.97 -14.65
N VAL A 83 -11.74 8.00 -13.33
CA VAL A 83 -10.55 8.57 -12.69
C VAL A 83 -10.14 7.82 -11.43
N THR A 84 -8.86 7.93 -11.09
CA THR A 84 -8.34 7.79 -9.72
C THR A 84 -7.71 9.11 -9.29
N VAL A 85 -7.42 9.27 -8.02
CA VAL A 85 -6.85 10.51 -7.48
C VAL A 85 -5.68 10.23 -6.55
N ASN A 86 -4.59 10.98 -6.70
CA ASN A 86 -3.55 11.01 -5.69
C ASN A 86 -4.10 11.70 -4.42
N PRO A 87 -4.31 10.94 -3.33
CA PRO A 87 -5.01 11.46 -2.15
C PRO A 87 -4.17 12.38 -1.28
N GLU A 88 -2.93 12.62 -1.64
CA GLU A 88 -2.03 13.44 -0.85
C GLU A 88 -1.08 14.26 -1.75
N LYS A 89 -0.89 15.53 -1.40
CA LYS A 89 0.06 16.43 -2.07
C LYS A 89 0.97 17.09 -1.02
N PRO A 90 2.30 16.95 -1.15
CA PRO A 90 3.25 17.66 -0.31
C PRO A 90 3.13 19.18 -0.50
N CYS A 91 3.37 19.98 0.56
CA CYS A 91 3.28 21.44 0.47
C CYS A 91 4.37 22.09 -0.41
N GLY A 92 5.50 21.42 -0.61
CA GLY A 92 6.63 21.91 -1.41
C GLY A 92 7.59 22.87 -0.66
N GLU A 93 7.21 23.44 0.47
CA GLU A 93 7.94 24.53 1.14
C GLU A 93 8.51 24.20 2.53
N CYS A 94 8.00 23.14 3.19
CA CYS A 94 8.47 22.79 4.52
C CYS A 94 9.87 22.18 4.52
N PHE A 95 10.49 22.09 5.69
CA PHE A 95 11.84 21.56 5.89
C PHE A 95 12.10 20.23 5.13
N TYR A 96 11.16 19.30 5.20
CA TYR A 96 11.31 18.01 4.54
C TYR A 96 11.13 18.08 3.03
N CYS A 97 10.17 18.87 2.56
CA CYS A 97 9.94 19.05 1.12
C CYS A 97 11.16 19.66 0.42
N GLN A 98 11.78 20.68 1.02
CA GLN A 98 12.98 21.31 0.48
C GLN A 98 14.21 20.39 0.43
N ARG A 99 14.17 19.26 1.14
CA ARG A 99 15.22 18.23 1.13
C ARG A 99 14.85 16.98 0.34
N GLY A 100 13.76 17.03 -0.44
CA GLY A 100 13.29 15.88 -1.22
C GLY A 100 12.61 14.78 -0.42
N ALA A 101 12.49 14.92 0.90
CA ALA A 101 11.83 13.94 1.77
C ALA A 101 10.30 14.15 1.79
N LEU A 102 9.66 14.09 0.62
CA LEU A 102 8.27 14.48 0.41
C LEU A 102 7.27 13.66 1.24
N GLY A 103 7.53 12.39 1.48
CA GLY A 103 6.71 11.51 2.34
C GLY A 103 6.64 11.98 3.80
N HIS A 104 7.56 12.85 4.23
CA HIS A 104 7.61 13.42 5.58
C HIS A 104 7.10 14.88 5.65
N CYS A 105 6.40 15.35 4.61
CA CYS A 105 5.83 16.70 4.58
C CYS A 105 5.05 17.02 5.87
N LEU A 106 5.33 18.20 6.45
CA LEU A 106 4.68 18.62 7.71
C LEU A 106 3.24 19.07 7.48
N ASN A 107 2.96 19.65 6.31
CA ASN A 107 1.66 20.24 5.97
C ASN A 107 1.13 19.70 4.63
N PRO A 108 0.95 18.36 4.48
CA PRO A 108 0.44 17.82 3.23
C PRO A 108 -1.05 18.15 3.09
N THR A 109 -1.48 18.53 1.89
CA THR A 109 -2.90 18.50 1.55
C THR A 109 -3.34 17.05 1.42
N LYS A 110 -4.47 16.68 2.04
CA LYS A 110 -5.01 15.32 2.03
C LYS A 110 -6.44 15.32 1.51
N LEU A 111 -6.81 14.25 0.82
CA LEU A 111 -8.20 13.96 0.48
C LEU A 111 -8.97 13.66 1.76
N GLN A 112 -9.79 14.61 2.17
CA GLN A 112 -10.62 14.50 3.36
C GLN A 112 -11.83 15.43 3.23
N PRO A 113 -13.07 14.90 3.35
CA PRO A 113 -13.43 13.50 3.62
C PRO A 113 -12.93 12.54 2.53
N GLY A 114 -12.69 11.28 2.90
CA GLY A 114 -12.22 10.25 1.99
C GLY A 114 -13.32 9.55 1.20
N GLY A 115 -12.94 8.55 0.41
CA GLY A 115 -13.80 7.85 -0.54
C GLY A 115 -14.60 6.67 0.01
N MET A 116 -14.67 6.45 1.34
CA MET A 116 -15.64 5.50 1.92
C MET A 116 -17.04 6.15 2.04
N ALA A 117 -17.49 6.70 0.93
CA ALA A 117 -18.78 7.35 0.73
C ALA A 117 -19.16 7.25 -0.75
N GLU A 118 -20.46 7.28 -1.06
CA GLU A 118 -20.95 7.23 -2.45
C GLU A 118 -20.35 8.32 -3.35
N PHE A 119 -20.03 9.47 -2.76
CA PHE A 119 -19.41 10.59 -3.47
C PHE A 119 -18.31 11.22 -2.62
N VAL A 120 -17.24 11.63 -3.28
CA VAL A 120 -16.14 12.38 -2.68
C VAL A 120 -15.88 13.65 -3.47
N CYS A 121 -15.75 14.77 -2.77
CA CYS A 121 -15.33 16.03 -3.37
C CYS A 121 -13.81 16.19 -3.23
N VAL A 122 -13.12 16.19 -4.37
CA VAL A 122 -11.67 16.39 -4.43
C VAL A 122 -11.40 17.89 -4.37
N PRO A 123 -10.68 18.39 -3.35
CA PRO A 123 -10.42 19.81 -3.22
C PRO A 123 -9.54 20.34 -4.37
N ALA A 124 -9.68 21.63 -4.71
CA ALA A 124 -8.96 22.27 -5.80
C ALA A 124 -7.43 22.05 -5.74
N SER A 125 -6.86 22.03 -4.53
CA SER A 125 -5.43 21.78 -4.31
C SER A 125 -4.96 20.37 -4.71
N LEU A 126 -5.86 19.38 -4.74
CA LEU A 126 -5.61 18.00 -5.19
C LEU A 126 -6.09 17.70 -6.61
N ALA A 127 -6.84 18.61 -7.25
CA ALA A 127 -7.40 18.38 -8.58
C ALA A 127 -6.33 18.05 -9.63
N SER A 128 -5.12 18.61 -9.49
CA SER A 128 -3.97 18.28 -10.35
C SER A 128 -3.51 16.80 -10.22
N GLY A 129 -3.83 16.14 -9.11
CA GLY A 129 -3.52 14.73 -8.84
C GLY A 129 -4.57 13.75 -9.38
N ILE A 130 -5.65 14.23 -10.01
CA ILE A 130 -6.64 13.37 -10.66
C ILE A 130 -6.03 12.83 -11.96
N VAL A 131 -6.13 11.52 -12.16
CA VAL A 131 -5.64 10.81 -13.34
C VAL A 131 -6.81 10.13 -14.05
N GLU A 132 -6.97 10.40 -15.35
CA GLU A 132 -7.95 9.72 -16.19
C GLU A 132 -7.53 8.27 -16.44
N LEU A 133 -8.51 7.37 -16.40
CA LEU A 133 -8.32 5.94 -16.57
C LEU A 133 -8.77 5.50 -17.96
N PRO A 134 -7.98 4.70 -18.68
CA PRO A 134 -8.44 4.00 -19.87
C PRO A 134 -9.66 3.11 -19.55
N SER A 135 -10.58 2.96 -20.50
CA SER A 135 -11.76 2.11 -20.32
C SER A 135 -11.43 0.64 -20.06
N SER A 136 -10.24 0.19 -20.49
CA SER A 136 -9.75 -1.17 -20.29
C SER A 136 -9.24 -1.48 -18.88
N ILE A 137 -9.09 -0.47 -18.01
CA ILE A 137 -8.58 -0.67 -16.65
C ILE A 137 -9.76 -0.80 -15.69
N PRO A 138 -9.89 -1.93 -14.94
CA PRO A 138 -10.86 -2.08 -13.87
C PRO A 138 -10.69 -1.02 -12.77
N TYR A 139 -11.78 -0.56 -12.15
CA TYR A 139 -11.70 0.46 -11.08
C TYR A 139 -10.95 -0.06 -9.85
N GLU A 140 -11.09 -1.34 -9.53
CA GLU A 140 -10.37 -1.99 -8.44
C GLU A 140 -8.85 -1.95 -8.66
N PHE A 141 -8.37 -2.15 -9.88
CA PHE A 141 -6.93 -2.02 -10.18
C PHE A 141 -6.47 -0.56 -10.03
N ALA A 142 -7.25 0.37 -10.56
CA ALA A 142 -6.93 1.79 -10.42
C ALA A 142 -6.98 2.28 -8.98
N ALA A 143 -7.87 1.75 -8.14
CA ALA A 143 -7.93 2.08 -6.73
C ALA A 143 -6.70 1.56 -5.95
N PHE A 144 -6.00 0.53 -6.44
CA PHE A 144 -4.77 0.01 -5.84
C PHE A 144 -3.54 0.93 -6.03
N THR A 145 -3.64 1.96 -6.88
CA THR A 145 -2.51 2.85 -7.26
C THR A 145 -1.78 3.44 -6.04
N GLU A 146 -2.49 3.86 -5.00
CA GLU A 146 -1.87 4.45 -3.81
C GLU A 146 -1.02 3.43 -3.05
N THR A 147 -1.49 2.21 -2.91
CA THR A 147 -0.75 1.11 -2.30
C THR A 147 0.49 0.76 -3.13
N LEU A 148 0.33 0.63 -4.44
CA LEU A 148 1.45 0.36 -5.35
C LEU A 148 2.50 1.47 -5.30
N ALA A 149 2.09 2.74 -5.17
CA ALA A 149 3.00 3.87 -5.00
C ALA A 149 3.84 3.76 -3.71
N CYS A 150 3.23 3.31 -2.60
CA CYS A 150 3.97 3.03 -1.37
C CYS A 150 5.00 1.90 -1.56
N ILE A 151 4.61 0.83 -2.27
CA ILE A 151 5.49 -0.31 -2.54
C ILE A 151 6.66 0.11 -3.45
N LEU A 152 6.42 0.97 -4.44
CA LEU A 152 7.47 1.55 -5.29
C LEU A 152 8.50 2.35 -4.48
N GLN A 153 8.07 3.12 -3.48
CA GLN A 153 9.00 3.77 -2.55
C GLN A 153 9.89 2.75 -1.84
N GLY A 154 9.36 1.61 -1.42
CA GLY A 154 10.12 0.52 -0.81
C GLY A 154 11.12 -0.11 -1.78
N ILE A 155 10.71 -0.33 -3.02
CA ILE A 155 11.57 -0.86 -4.09
C ILE A 155 12.72 0.12 -4.41
N ASP A 156 12.46 1.41 -4.48
CA ASP A 156 13.52 2.40 -4.73
C ASP A 156 14.56 2.43 -3.60
N LEU A 157 14.11 2.30 -2.34
CA LEU A 157 15.00 2.21 -1.18
C LEU A 157 15.81 0.91 -1.15
N SER A 158 15.30 -0.17 -1.73
CA SER A 158 15.99 -1.46 -1.76
C SER A 158 17.22 -1.44 -2.66
N ASN A 159 17.23 -0.57 -3.67
CA ASN A 159 18.28 -0.45 -4.69
C ASN A 159 18.61 -1.81 -5.35
N ILE A 160 17.56 -2.60 -5.63
CA ILE A 160 17.69 -3.88 -6.34
C ILE A 160 18.33 -3.65 -7.70
N GLY A 161 19.36 -4.41 -7.99
CA GLY A 161 20.08 -4.41 -9.25
C GLY A 161 19.98 -5.73 -9.99
N LEU A 162 20.61 -5.75 -11.17
CA LEU A 162 20.75 -6.98 -11.95
C LEU A 162 21.51 -8.04 -11.17
N SER A 163 21.04 -9.27 -11.20
CA SER A 163 21.63 -10.44 -10.55
C SER A 163 21.50 -10.51 -9.02
N ASP A 164 20.76 -9.59 -8.40
CA ASP A 164 20.53 -9.65 -6.95
C ASP A 164 19.63 -10.84 -6.56
N CYS A 165 19.94 -11.43 -5.40
CA CYS A 165 19.07 -12.33 -4.66
C CYS A 165 18.22 -11.51 -3.67
N VAL A 166 16.91 -11.58 -3.82
CA VAL A 166 15.94 -10.84 -3.00
C VAL A 166 15.13 -11.81 -2.16
N VAL A 167 15.05 -11.56 -0.86
CA VAL A 167 14.15 -12.26 0.06
C VAL A 167 13.01 -11.33 0.44
N ILE A 168 11.77 -11.81 0.33
CA ILE A 168 10.57 -11.09 0.73
C ILE A 168 9.93 -11.86 1.90
N ILE A 169 9.80 -11.22 3.05
CA ILE A 169 9.14 -11.77 4.23
C ILE A 169 7.72 -11.22 4.29
N GLY A 170 6.73 -12.08 3.98
CA GLY A 170 5.31 -11.77 3.95
C GLY A 170 4.68 -12.18 2.63
N ASP A 171 3.62 -12.99 2.71
CA ASP A 171 2.89 -13.61 1.60
C ASP A 171 1.53 -12.95 1.31
N GLY A 172 1.28 -11.78 1.89
CA GLY A 172 0.10 -10.95 1.59
C GLY A 172 0.20 -10.20 0.26
N GLY A 173 -0.83 -9.44 -0.10
CA GLY A 173 -0.87 -8.67 -1.35
C GLY A 173 0.32 -7.71 -1.53
N VAL A 174 0.86 -7.16 -0.44
CA VAL A 174 2.07 -6.32 -0.46
C VAL A 174 3.29 -7.15 -0.85
N GLY A 175 3.51 -8.31 -0.25
CA GLY A 175 4.64 -9.19 -0.57
C GLY A 175 4.61 -9.69 -2.01
N LEU A 176 3.44 -10.13 -2.50
CA LEU A 176 3.26 -10.54 -3.90
C LEU A 176 3.48 -9.39 -4.89
N THR A 177 3.17 -8.15 -4.49
CA THR A 177 3.47 -6.97 -5.33
C THR A 177 4.97 -6.66 -5.32
N PHE A 178 5.64 -6.76 -4.17
CA PHE A 178 7.10 -6.62 -4.09
C PHE A 178 7.83 -7.64 -4.95
N LEU A 179 7.37 -8.89 -4.98
CA LEU A 179 7.92 -9.95 -5.84
C LEU A 179 7.92 -9.54 -7.31
N GLN A 180 6.78 -9.08 -7.83
CA GLN A 180 6.67 -8.65 -9.22
C GLN A 180 7.58 -7.44 -9.51
N LEU A 181 7.65 -6.48 -8.60
CA LEU A 181 8.51 -5.30 -8.75
C LEU A 181 9.99 -5.66 -8.64
N ALA A 182 10.38 -6.59 -7.77
CA ALA A 182 11.77 -7.07 -7.67
C ALA A 182 12.21 -7.73 -8.99
N SER A 183 11.35 -8.53 -9.59
CA SER A 183 11.59 -9.11 -10.92
C SER A 183 11.76 -8.02 -12.00
N LEU A 184 10.88 -7.01 -12.01
CA LEU A 184 10.97 -5.88 -12.95
C LEU A 184 12.24 -5.03 -12.75
N ARG A 185 12.83 -5.01 -11.54
CA ARG A 185 14.10 -4.34 -11.24
C ARG A 185 15.33 -5.17 -11.59
N GLY A 186 15.16 -6.43 -11.97
CA GLY A 186 16.24 -7.29 -12.45
C GLY A 186 16.79 -8.26 -11.42
N ALA A 187 16.11 -8.49 -10.29
CA ALA A 187 16.43 -9.60 -9.41
C ALA A 187 16.41 -10.92 -10.21
N THR A 188 17.43 -11.74 -10.02
CA THR A 188 17.53 -13.04 -10.72
C THR A 188 17.21 -14.22 -9.82
N LYS A 189 17.08 -13.97 -8.53
CA LYS A 189 16.62 -14.95 -7.55
C LYS A 189 15.69 -14.26 -6.55
N ILE A 190 14.45 -14.71 -6.46
CA ILE A 190 13.45 -14.17 -5.55
C ILE A 190 12.93 -15.29 -4.65
N ILE A 191 13.15 -15.15 -3.34
CA ILE A 191 12.67 -16.07 -2.33
C ILE A 191 11.54 -15.36 -1.57
N LEU A 192 10.33 -15.94 -1.60
CA LEU A 192 9.20 -15.39 -0.85
C LEU A 192 8.84 -16.31 0.31
N ALA A 193 8.80 -15.75 1.52
CA ALA A 193 8.50 -16.45 2.75
C ALA A 193 7.14 -16.03 3.32
N GLY A 194 6.33 -17.01 3.72
CA GLY A 194 5.00 -16.79 4.26
C GLY A 194 4.48 -17.95 5.08
N LYS A 195 3.20 -17.90 5.43
CA LYS A 195 2.52 -18.90 6.27
C LYS A 195 1.40 -19.64 5.53
N HIS A 196 0.92 -19.11 4.41
CA HIS A 196 -0.29 -19.57 3.73
C HIS A 196 0.08 -20.24 2.41
N ASP A 197 -0.21 -21.54 2.27
CA ASP A 197 0.20 -22.33 1.11
C ASP A 197 -0.39 -21.81 -0.20
N ASP A 198 -1.65 -21.34 -0.21
CA ASP A 198 -2.29 -20.73 -1.37
C ASP A 198 -1.58 -19.45 -1.83
N SER A 199 -1.11 -18.62 -0.90
CA SER A 199 -0.34 -17.43 -1.22
C SER A 199 1.07 -17.76 -1.75
N LEU A 200 1.68 -18.81 -1.21
CA LEU A 200 2.98 -19.29 -1.68
C LEU A 200 2.89 -19.92 -3.07
N GLU A 201 1.78 -20.61 -3.38
CA GLU A 201 1.49 -21.09 -4.73
C GLU A 201 1.32 -19.93 -5.72
N GLN A 202 0.58 -18.90 -5.34
CA GLN A 202 0.46 -17.67 -6.15
C GLN A 202 1.81 -16.97 -6.34
N ALA A 203 2.66 -16.94 -5.29
CA ALA A 203 4.00 -16.39 -5.41
C ALA A 203 4.84 -17.14 -6.44
N SER A 204 4.76 -18.48 -6.47
CA SER A 204 5.42 -19.30 -7.49
C SER A 204 4.89 -19.00 -8.89
N ALA A 205 3.57 -18.86 -9.06
CA ALA A 205 2.94 -18.50 -10.33
C ALA A 205 3.35 -17.09 -10.81
N LEU A 206 3.61 -16.16 -9.89
CA LEU A 206 4.07 -14.79 -10.15
C LEU A 206 5.59 -14.70 -10.37
N GLY A 207 6.32 -15.82 -10.31
CA GLY A 207 7.73 -15.88 -10.65
C GLY A 207 8.69 -15.88 -9.45
N ALA A 208 8.26 -16.31 -8.26
CA ALA A 208 9.18 -16.62 -7.18
C ALA A 208 10.01 -17.87 -7.54
N ASP A 209 11.34 -17.79 -7.43
CA ASP A 209 12.24 -18.93 -7.67
C ASP A 209 12.17 -19.95 -6.52
N CYS A 210 11.84 -19.48 -5.32
CA CYS A 210 11.66 -20.33 -4.15
C CYS A 210 10.59 -19.73 -3.24
N THR A 211 9.70 -20.57 -2.74
CA THR A 211 8.73 -20.20 -1.71
C THR A 211 9.01 -20.99 -0.44
N VAL A 212 8.84 -20.36 0.72
CA VAL A 212 9.16 -20.95 2.03
C VAL A 212 7.97 -20.81 2.96
N ASN A 213 7.40 -21.93 3.40
CA ASN A 213 6.41 -21.91 4.47
C ASN A 213 7.09 -21.93 5.83
N VAL A 214 7.18 -20.75 6.47
CA VAL A 214 7.91 -20.56 7.74
C VAL A 214 7.28 -21.26 8.95
N THR A 215 6.11 -21.87 8.79
CA THR A 215 5.50 -22.67 9.86
C THR A 215 6.12 -24.07 9.98
N ARG A 216 6.83 -24.52 8.94
CA ARG A 216 7.40 -25.86 8.85
C ARG A 216 8.84 -25.90 8.30
N GLU A 217 9.35 -24.76 7.82
CA GLU A 217 10.68 -24.67 7.19
C GLU A 217 11.49 -23.52 7.79
N SER A 218 12.81 -23.69 7.83
CA SER A 218 13.73 -22.66 8.27
C SER A 218 14.08 -21.73 7.11
N LEU A 219 13.52 -20.52 7.11
CA LEU A 219 13.86 -19.52 6.08
C LEU A 219 15.36 -19.26 6.00
N LYS A 220 16.06 -19.22 7.17
CA LYS A 220 17.49 -18.98 7.20
C LYS A 220 18.29 -20.08 6.51
N GLU A 221 17.97 -21.35 6.78
CA GLU A 221 18.67 -22.48 6.15
C GLU A 221 18.46 -22.49 4.63
N ILE A 222 17.23 -22.21 4.19
CA ILE A 222 16.90 -22.15 2.76
C ILE A 222 17.64 -21.00 2.08
N VAL A 223 17.62 -19.79 2.66
CA VAL A 223 18.34 -18.64 2.08
C VAL A 223 19.83 -18.92 1.99
N MET A 224 20.44 -19.49 3.04
CA MET A 224 21.87 -19.84 3.02
C MET A 224 22.16 -20.90 1.96
N ALA A 225 21.34 -21.93 1.82
CA ALA A 225 21.49 -22.96 0.79
C ALA A 225 21.37 -22.39 -0.62
N GLN A 226 20.43 -21.45 -0.84
CA GLN A 226 20.15 -20.81 -2.12
C GLN A 226 21.19 -19.75 -2.52
N THR A 227 22.07 -19.34 -1.60
CA THR A 227 23.07 -18.27 -1.77
C THR A 227 24.49 -18.71 -1.43
N ASP A 228 24.80 -20.00 -1.52
CA ASP A 228 26.12 -20.60 -1.22
C ASP A 228 26.68 -20.17 0.16
N GLY A 229 25.79 -19.95 1.14
CA GLY A 229 26.15 -19.54 2.49
C GLY A 229 26.37 -18.03 2.68
N TYR A 230 26.29 -17.22 1.64
CA TYR A 230 26.55 -15.77 1.73
C TYR A 230 25.37 -14.98 2.31
N GLY A 231 24.15 -15.37 2.00
CA GLY A 231 22.91 -14.62 2.30
C GLY A 231 22.44 -13.74 1.14
N ALA A 232 21.30 -13.08 1.32
CA ALA A 232 20.63 -12.28 0.30
C ALA A 232 21.25 -10.90 0.11
N ASP A 233 21.16 -10.34 -1.11
CA ASP A 233 21.51 -8.96 -1.42
C ASP A 233 20.52 -7.98 -0.77
N VAL A 234 19.24 -8.30 -0.88
CA VAL A 234 18.14 -7.49 -0.36
C VAL A 234 17.16 -8.36 0.43
N VAL A 235 16.72 -7.86 1.58
CA VAL A 235 15.60 -8.44 2.32
C VAL A 235 14.52 -7.37 2.51
N ILE A 236 13.31 -7.66 2.07
CA ILE A 236 12.13 -6.80 2.23
C ILE A 236 11.23 -7.39 3.30
N GLU A 237 11.02 -6.65 4.39
CA GLU A 237 10.13 -7.00 5.48
C GLU A 237 8.74 -6.38 5.22
N ALA A 238 7.73 -7.22 4.95
CA ALA A 238 6.38 -6.81 4.58
C ALA A 238 5.29 -7.35 5.54
N VAL A 239 5.65 -7.81 6.73
CA VAL A 239 4.74 -8.32 7.78
C VAL A 239 4.43 -7.26 8.83
N GLY A 240 5.47 -6.59 9.37
CA GLY A 240 5.34 -5.60 10.42
C GLY A 240 5.36 -6.19 11.83
N SER A 241 6.34 -7.04 12.13
CA SER A 241 6.60 -7.53 13.49
C SER A 241 8.07 -7.33 13.89
N GLY A 242 8.36 -7.18 15.18
CA GLY A 242 9.75 -7.07 15.67
C GLY A 242 10.60 -8.28 15.28
N GLU A 243 10.01 -9.48 15.33
CA GLU A 243 10.66 -10.74 14.98
C GLU A 243 11.09 -10.78 13.50
N THR A 244 10.21 -10.39 12.58
CA THR A 244 10.52 -10.39 11.15
C THR A 244 11.53 -9.31 10.78
N TYR A 245 11.54 -8.17 11.49
CA TYR A 245 12.60 -7.16 11.37
C TYR A 245 13.97 -7.70 11.83
N GLU A 246 14.02 -8.44 12.96
CA GLU A 246 15.27 -9.10 13.43
C GLU A 246 15.73 -10.16 12.44
N GLN A 247 14.81 -10.99 11.98
CA GLN A 247 15.08 -12.04 11.00
C GLN A 247 15.69 -11.47 9.72
N ALA A 248 15.15 -10.35 9.21
CA ALA A 248 15.62 -9.72 7.99
C ALA A 248 17.15 -9.41 8.04
N LEU A 249 17.65 -8.94 9.17
CA LEU A 249 19.08 -8.63 9.32
C LEU A 249 19.98 -9.89 9.28
N THR A 250 19.46 -11.03 9.73
CA THR A 250 20.24 -12.28 9.78
C THR A 250 20.37 -12.97 8.43
N LEU A 251 19.48 -12.66 7.48
CA LEU A 251 19.41 -13.26 6.14
C LEU A 251 20.31 -12.57 5.11
N LEU A 252 20.78 -11.34 5.42
CA LEU A 252 21.56 -10.54 4.49
C LEU A 252 22.99 -11.04 4.36
N ARG A 253 23.57 -10.92 3.17
CA ARG A 253 25.03 -10.98 2.97
C ARG A 253 25.73 -9.75 3.54
N CYS A 254 27.06 -9.75 3.61
CA CYS A 254 27.83 -8.53 3.89
C CYS A 254 27.55 -7.46 2.82
N GLY A 255 27.33 -6.22 3.25
CA GLY A 255 26.95 -5.10 2.39
C GLY A 255 25.49 -5.11 1.91
N GLY A 256 24.67 -6.09 2.35
CA GLY A 256 23.27 -6.23 1.94
C GLY A 256 22.34 -5.15 2.53
N THR A 257 21.15 -5.08 1.98
CA THR A 257 20.13 -4.04 2.30
C THR A 257 18.87 -4.67 2.88
N ALA A 258 18.43 -4.19 4.06
CA ALA A 258 17.10 -4.47 4.62
C ALA A 258 16.16 -3.29 4.38
N VAL A 259 14.94 -3.56 3.92
CA VAL A 259 13.86 -2.58 3.80
C VAL A 259 12.71 -3.00 4.70
N GLY A 260 12.47 -2.23 5.76
CA GLY A 260 11.30 -2.37 6.61
C GLY A 260 10.12 -1.60 6.03
N PHE A 261 9.14 -2.33 5.51
CA PHE A 261 7.90 -1.79 4.93
C PHE A 261 6.71 -1.99 5.86
N GLY A 262 6.65 -3.13 6.54
CA GLY A 262 5.56 -3.47 7.45
C GLY A 262 5.49 -2.51 8.65
N GLY A 263 4.35 -1.82 8.82
CA GLY A 263 4.12 -0.98 10.00
C GLY A 263 3.77 -1.80 11.23
N THR A 264 4.50 -1.62 12.32
CA THR A 264 4.29 -2.35 13.60
C THR A 264 3.27 -1.65 14.52
N PRO A 265 2.65 -2.37 15.48
CA PRO A 265 1.92 -1.75 16.58
C PRO A 265 2.79 -0.78 17.40
N PRO A 266 2.19 0.28 17.99
CA PRO A 266 2.93 1.16 18.90
C PRO A 266 3.59 0.39 20.05
N GLY A 267 4.84 0.73 20.37
CA GLY A 267 5.60 0.07 21.43
C GLY A 267 6.28 -1.24 21.01
N THR A 268 6.14 -1.66 19.74
CA THR A 268 6.92 -2.79 19.21
C THR A 268 8.39 -2.41 19.16
N GLU A 269 9.23 -3.26 19.72
CA GLU A 269 10.69 -3.17 19.66
C GLU A 269 11.24 -4.34 18.85
N PHE A 270 12.41 -4.17 18.23
CA PHE A 270 13.19 -5.27 17.71
C PHE A 270 14.62 -5.24 18.32
N ARG A 271 15.20 -6.42 18.55
CA ARG A 271 16.52 -6.57 19.15
C ARG A 271 17.56 -6.80 18.04
N GLY A 272 18.04 -5.73 17.45
CA GLY A 272 19.11 -5.81 16.46
C GLY A 272 20.48 -5.98 17.13
N ASN A 273 21.30 -6.91 16.63
CA ASN A 273 22.69 -6.98 17.04
C ASN A 273 23.52 -5.91 16.30
N PRO A 274 24.04 -4.87 16.99
CA PRO A 274 24.78 -3.79 16.33
C PRO A 274 26.05 -4.28 15.63
N ASN A 275 26.67 -5.36 16.11
CA ASN A 275 27.84 -5.94 15.46
C ASN A 275 27.49 -6.57 14.09
N LEU A 276 26.27 -7.08 13.92
CA LEU A 276 25.79 -7.51 12.61
C LEU A 276 25.78 -6.34 11.63
N ILE A 277 25.22 -5.20 12.04
CA ILE A 277 25.16 -4.01 11.20
C ILE A 277 26.57 -3.48 10.90
N HIS A 278 27.39 -3.32 11.94
CA HIS A 278 28.73 -2.72 11.83
C HIS A 278 29.69 -3.59 11.01
N TYR A 279 29.92 -4.83 11.43
CA TYR A 279 30.96 -5.68 10.81
C TYR A 279 30.55 -6.27 9.46
N ARG A 280 29.25 -6.31 9.18
CA ARG A 280 28.75 -6.75 7.87
C ARG A 280 28.35 -5.58 6.95
N SER A 281 28.53 -4.33 7.39
CA SER A 281 28.23 -3.11 6.61
C SER A 281 26.81 -3.11 6.06
N LEU A 282 25.81 -3.54 6.87
CA LEU A 282 24.42 -3.62 6.45
C LEU A 282 23.80 -2.24 6.30
N LYS A 283 22.92 -2.10 5.33
CA LYS A 283 22.08 -0.93 5.12
C LYS A 283 20.68 -1.26 5.59
N ILE A 284 20.07 -0.36 6.37
CA ILE A 284 18.69 -0.54 6.90
C ILE A 284 17.89 0.70 6.54
N TYR A 285 16.80 0.51 5.81
CA TYR A 285 15.89 1.57 5.41
C TYR A 285 14.48 1.30 5.92
N GLY A 286 13.82 2.34 6.46
CA GLY A 286 12.40 2.33 6.71
C GLY A 286 11.65 2.94 5.51
N SER A 287 10.68 2.24 4.96
CA SER A 287 9.81 2.77 3.89
C SER A 287 8.57 3.40 4.49
N TYR A 288 8.33 4.66 4.17
CA TYR A 288 7.16 5.39 4.66
C TYR A 288 6.57 6.29 3.59
N ARG A 289 5.29 6.04 3.25
CA ARG A 289 4.54 6.77 2.20
C ARG A 289 5.18 6.65 0.81
N TYR A 290 4.99 7.66 -0.03
CA TYR A 290 5.45 7.73 -1.42
C TYR A 290 5.60 9.19 -1.86
N THR A 291 6.16 9.40 -3.05
CA THR A 291 6.22 10.71 -3.71
C THR A 291 5.15 10.79 -4.81
N PRO A 292 4.76 11.99 -5.27
CA PRO A 292 3.87 12.13 -6.44
C PRO A 292 4.36 11.36 -7.67
N GLU A 293 5.67 11.22 -7.84
CA GLU A 293 6.26 10.46 -8.94
C GLU A 293 5.98 8.96 -8.82
N HIS A 294 6.06 8.38 -7.61
CA HIS A 294 5.67 6.99 -7.40
C HIS A 294 4.20 6.72 -7.74
N PHE A 295 3.31 7.69 -7.45
CA PHE A 295 1.90 7.56 -7.83
C PHE A 295 1.72 7.54 -9.35
N ARG A 296 2.47 8.39 -10.08
CA ARG A 296 2.48 8.42 -11.55
C ARG A 296 3.00 7.09 -12.12
N GLN A 297 4.11 6.58 -11.59
CA GLN A 297 4.69 5.31 -12.00
C GLN A 297 3.75 4.13 -11.70
N ALA A 298 3.08 4.14 -10.54
CA ALA A 298 2.13 3.11 -10.17
C ALA A 298 0.97 3.01 -11.16
N ILE A 299 0.35 4.13 -11.53
CA ILE A 299 -0.74 4.10 -12.51
C ILE A 299 -0.25 3.68 -13.90
N GLU A 300 0.96 4.07 -14.28
CA GLU A 300 1.57 3.65 -15.55
C GLU A 300 1.78 2.12 -15.59
N LEU A 301 2.31 1.52 -14.52
CA LEU A 301 2.48 0.07 -14.40
C LEU A 301 1.16 -0.68 -14.48
N ILE A 302 0.10 -0.15 -13.87
CA ILE A 302 -1.25 -0.71 -13.94
C ILE A 302 -1.78 -0.59 -15.38
N CYS A 303 -1.71 0.60 -15.99
CA CYS A 303 -2.22 0.84 -17.34
C CYS A 303 -1.49 0.03 -18.42
N THR A 304 -0.20 -0.23 -18.24
CA THR A 304 0.63 -1.04 -19.15
C THR A 304 0.61 -2.53 -18.81
N LYS A 305 -0.17 -2.94 -17.80
CA LYS A 305 -0.29 -4.33 -17.34
C LYS A 305 1.06 -4.98 -17.00
N LYS A 306 1.97 -4.20 -16.42
CA LYS A 306 3.28 -4.70 -15.95
C LYS A 306 3.20 -5.34 -14.57
N ILE A 307 2.12 -5.10 -13.84
CA ILE A 307 1.79 -5.71 -12.55
C ILE A 307 0.46 -6.45 -12.71
N ASP A 308 0.44 -7.71 -12.34
CA ASP A 308 -0.78 -8.51 -12.25
C ASP A 308 -1.41 -8.32 -10.87
N LEU A 309 -2.60 -7.72 -10.84
CA LEU A 309 -3.36 -7.45 -9.63
C LEU A 309 -4.49 -8.47 -9.38
N GLU A 310 -4.80 -9.35 -10.33
CA GLU A 310 -5.86 -10.35 -10.17
C GLU A 310 -5.61 -11.27 -8.96
N PRO A 311 -4.42 -11.87 -8.77
CA PRO A 311 -4.17 -12.72 -7.62
C PRO A 311 -4.02 -11.95 -6.30
N ILE A 312 -3.94 -10.62 -6.35
CA ILE A 312 -3.78 -9.75 -5.18
C ILE A 312 -5.11 -9.30 -4.64
N ILE A 313 -6.08 -8.97 -5.51
CA ILE A 313 -7.41 -8.48 -5.12
C ILE A 313 -8.33 -9.69 -4.93
N THR A 314 -8.35 -10.24 -3.71
CA THR A 314 -9.04 -11.51 -3.45
C THR A 314 -10.48 -11.35 -2.98
N ASN A 315 -10.82 -10.24 -2.31
CA ASN A 315 -12.11 -10.07 -1.67
C ASN A 315 -12.80 -8.77 -2.11
N THR A 316 -14.08 -8.88 -2.40
CA THR A 316 -14.94 -7.72 -2.69
C THR A 316 -16.20 -7.81 -1.85
N ILE A 317 -16.57 -6.71 -1.18
CA ILE A 317 -17.82 -6.60 -0.45
C ILE A 317 -18.61 -5.37 -0.88
N PRO A 318 -19.95 -5.41 -0.87
CA PRO A 318 -20.77 -4.23 -1.14
C PRO A 318 -20.57 -3.17 -0.04
N PHE A 319 -20.67 -1.90 -0.41
CA PHE A 319 -20.51 -0.77 0.52
C PHE A 319 -21.45 -0.86 1.73
N SER A 320 -22.65 -1.41 1.54
CA SER A 320 -23.62 -1.63 2.64
C SER A 320 -23.10 -2.54 3.77
N LYS A 321 -22.09 -3.36 3.50
CA LYS A 321 -21.49 -4.29 4.47
C LYS A 321 -20.15 -3.80 5.05
N LEU A 322 -19.65 -2.64 4.59
CA LEU A 322 -18.34 -2.11 4.97
C LEU A 322 -18.16 -2.03 6.50
N THR A 323 -19.12 -1.47 7.22
CA THR A 323 -19.00 -1.23 8.65
C THR A 323 -19.23 -2.49 9.52
N THR A 324 -19.81 -3.53 8.96
CA THR A 324 -20.17 -4.78 9.67
C THR A 324 -19.22 -5.93 9.38
N GLU A 325 -18.71 -6.07 8.14
CA GLU A 325 -17.97 -7.25 7.72
C GLU A 325 -16.48 -6.98 7.37
N ALA A 326 -16.13 -5.73 6.99
CA ALA A 326 -14.82 -5.45 6.40
C ALA A 326 -13.64 -5.80 7.32
N VAL A 327 -13.75 -5.57 8.64
CA VAL A 327 -12.69 -5.89 9.60
C VAL A 327 -12.47 -7.40 9.69
N ASP A 328 -13.55 -8.19 9.70
CA ASP A 328 -13.45 -9.64 9.82
C ASP A 328 -12.90 -10.28 8.55
N ILE A 329 -13.41 -9.84 7.39
CA ILE A 329 -12.93 -10.33 6.09
C ILE A 329 -11.47 -9.93 5.87
N HIS A 330 -11.10 -8.70 6.19
CA HIS A 330 -9.70 -8.26 6.04
C HIS A 330 -8.71 -9.08 6.89
N ASN A 331 -9.16 -9.60 8.03
CA ASN A 331 -8.33 -10.41 8.93
C ASN A 331 -8.35 -11.92 8.58
N GLN A 332 -9.06 -12.34 7.52
CA GLN A 332 -9.01 -13.73 7.06
C GLN A 332 -7.66 -14.03 6.41
N PRO A 333 -7.13 -15.25 6.59
CA PRO A 333 -5.82 -15.63 6.06
C PRO A 333 -5.70 -15.54 4.54
N ASP A 334 -6.80 -15.74 3.82
CA ASP A 334 -6.92 -15.70 2.36
C ASP A 334 -7.21 -14.30 1.79
N CYS A 335 -7.45 -13.32 2.66
CA CYS A 335 -7.68 -11.93 2.24
C CYS A 335 -6.36 -11.19 2.01
N ARG A 336 -5.92 -11.06 0.76
CA ARG A 336 -4.73 -10.29 0.39
C ARG A 336 -5.02 -8.81 0.18
N ALA A 337 -6.16 -8.50 -0.41
CA ALA A 337 -6.67 -7.13 -0.50
C ALA A 337 -8.20 -7.12 -0.58
N LEU A 338 -8.84 -6.21 0.17
CA LEU A 338 -10.29 -6.09 0.27
C LEU A 338 -10.77 -4.83 -0.44
N VAL A 339 -11.62 -5.02 -1.44
CA VAL A 339 -12.29 -3.96 -2.21
C VAL A 339 -13.71 -3.74 -1.71
N ILE A 340 -14.11 -2.49 -1.61
CA ILE A 340 -15.48 -2.05 -1.35
C ILE A 340 -16.10 -1.65 -2.69
N ASP A 341 -17.25 -2.23 -3.03
CA ASP A 341 -18.03 -2.01 -4.24
C ASP A 341 -19.22 -1.08 -3.94
N PHE A 342 -19.38 0.03 -4.68
CA PHE A 342 -20.37 1.07 -4.41
C PHE A 342 -21.58 1.02 -5.34
#